data_5b2123868448a19c7c53880cedc6fb8b
#
_entry.id   5b2123868448a19c7c53880cedc6fb8b
#
_cell.length_a   1.000
_cell.length_b   1.000
_cell.length_c   1.000
_cell.angle_alpha   90.00
_cell.angle_beta   90.00
_cell.angle_gamma   90.00
#
_symmetry.space_group_name_H-M   'P 1'
#
loop_
_entity.id
_entity.type
_entity.pdbx_description
1 polymer ?
#
loop_
_entity_poly.entity_id
_entity_poly.type
_entity_poly.pdbx_seq_one_letter_code
_entity_poly.pdbx_strand_id
1 'polypeptide(L)'
;MGLLPMGADILPPSDDRVFKLILTSPEAKTGLMNLISSIISRTVVDVALLPNELAPGDTEEKAERFDVNCKIDDGSQVNLEMQASHMVEDLDGQYRNLKGKSIYYLTDLHSSQPAKGLRRYDRLSRSYQITFCSYTVFSDMPDYVNSFSLRHDTTGELLSDAINLAF
;
A
#
# COMPACT_ATOMS: atom_id res chain seq x y z
N MET A 1 21.88 27.97 9.99
CA MET A 1 20.50 27.63 10.35
C MET A 1 19.63 28.69 9.67
N GLY A 2 19.25 28.42 8.40
CA GLY A 2 18.46 29.36 7.60
C GLY A 2 17.00 29.32 8.02
N LEU A 3 16.45 30.44 8.41
CA LEU A 3 15.03 30.63 8.62
C LEU A 3 14.31 30.38 7.27
N LEU A 4 13.32 29.51 7.25
CA LEU A 4 12.42 29.39 6.12
C LEU A 4 11.77 30.76 5.84
N PRO A 5 11.57 31.14 4.56
CA PRO A 5 10.90 32.40 4.24
C PRO A 5 9.48 32.38 4.84
N MET A 6 9.12 33.47 5.51
CA MET A 6 7.78 33.66 6.06
C MET A 6 6.76 33.59 4.92
N GLY A 7 5.89 32.56 4.93
CA GLY A 7 4.85 32.33 3.92
C GLY A 7 4.99 31.03 3.11
N ALA A 8 5.94 30.15 3.40
CA ALA A 8 5.94 28.82 2.82
C ALA A 8 4.85 27.98 3.49
N ASP A 9 3.82 27.60 2.75
CA ASP A 9 2.83 26.63 3.21
C ASP A 9 3.53 25.29 3.44
N ILE A 10 3.60 24.88 4.70
CA ILE A 10 4.12 23.56 5.06
C ILE A 10 3.04 22.54 4.70
N LEU A 11 3.29 21.74 3.66
CA LEU A 11 2.37 20.68 3.26
C LEU A 11 2.37 19.56 4.32
N PRO A 12 1.18 19.00 4.65
CA PRO A 12 1.09 17.93 5.63
C PRO A 12 1.68 16.62 5.08
N PRO A 13 2.05 15.66 5.96
CA PRO A 13 2.50 14.33 5.54
C PRO A 13 1.48 13.55 4.70
N SER A 14 0.21 13.93 4.77
CA SER A 14 -0.87 13.37 3.94
C SER A 14 -0.96 13.97 2.53
N ASP A 15 -0.16 14.97 2.19
CA ASP A 15 0.03 15.38 0.79
C ASP A 15 0.80 14.28 0.06
N ASP A 16 0.30 13.87 -1.10
CA ASP A 16 0.82 12.76 -1.89
C ASP A 16 2.34 12.90 -2.21
N ARG A 17 2.79 14.10 -2.54
CA ARG A 17 4.21 14.37 -2.84
C ARG A 17 5.06 14.27 -1.59
N VAL A 18 4.55 14.79 -0.46
CA VAL A 18 5.25 14.75 0.83
C VAL A 18 5.32 13.31 1.34
N PHE A 19 4.23 12.56 1.24
CA PHE A 19 4.18 11.15 1.60
C PHE A 19 5.24 10.33 0.84
N LYS A 20 5.27 10.47 -0.49
CA LYS A 20 6.27 9.80 -1.33
C LYS A 20 7.68 10.21 -0.95
N LEU A 21 7.94 11.50 -0.82
CA LEU A 21 9.27 12.02 -0.47
C LEU A 21 9.75 11.50 0.88
N ILE A 22 8.89 11.50 1.90
CA ILE A 22 9.22 11.01 3.25
C ILE A 22 9.58 9.52 3.21
N LEU A 23 8.87 8.69 2.45
CA LEU A 23 9.05 7.24 2.45
C LEU A 23 10.12 6.75 1.46
N THR A 24 10.48 7.55 0.44
CA THR A 24 11.42 7.14 -0.60
C THR A 24 12.79 7.80 -0.50
N SER A 25 12.99 8.74 0.43
CA SER A 25 14.30 9.34 0.65
C SER A 25 15.31 8.30 1.15
N PRO A 26 16.60 8.40 0.81
CA PRO A 26 17.62 7.44 1.26
C PRO A 26 17.69 7.31 2.78
N GLU A 27 17.44 8.40 3.49
CA GLU A 27 17.44 8.47 4.95
C GLU A 27 16.22 7.81 5.59
N ALA A 28 15.15 7.63 4.83
CA ALA A 28 13.89 7.08 5.30
C ALA A 28 13.89 5.55 5.42
N LYS A 29 14.89 4.86 4.90
CA LYS A 29 14.91 3.39 4.82
C LYS A 29 14.54 2.71 6.16
N THR A 30 15.16 3.12 7.25
CA THR A 30 14.89 2.58 8.59
C THR A 30 13.45 2.90 9.03
N GLY A 31 12.98 4.12 8.77
CA GLY A 31 11.60 4.52 9.05
C GLY A 31 10.58 3.69 8.29
N LEU A 32 10.82 3.46 6.99
CA LEU A 32 9.97 2.63 6.14
C LEU A 32 9.93 1.18 6.61
N MET A 33 11.07 0.58 6.96
CA MET A 33 11.12 -0.77 7.53
C MET A 33 10.30 -0.87 8.83
N ASN A 34 10.46 0.09 9.75
CA ASN A 34 9.73 0.12 11.02
C ASN A 34 8.23 0.30 10.79
N LEU A 35 7.84 1.18 9.87
CA LEU A 35 6.44 1.41 9.51
C LEU A 35 5.79 0.13 8.98
N ILE A 36 6.39 -0.51 7.98
CA ILE A 36 5.89 -1.76 7.42
C ILE A 36 5.83 -2.83 8.52
N SER A 37 6.89 -2.99 9.33
CA SER A 37 6.96 -3.97 10.42
C SER A 37 5.80 -3.83 11.39
N SER A 38 5.44 -2.60 11.76
CA SER A 38 4.35 -2.34 12.71
C SER A 38 2.98 -2.72 12.15
N ILE A 39 2.78 -2.57 10.82
CA ILE A 39 1.50 -2.86 10.17
C ILE A 39 1.32 -4.34 9.91
N ILE A 40 2.35 -5.02 9.38
CA ILE A 40 2.27 -6.44 9.04
C ILE A 40 2.56 -7.37 10.23
N SER A 41 2.79 -6.82 11.41
CA SER A 41 3.11 -7.56 12.65
C SER A 41 4.29 -8.53 12.50
N ARG A 42 5.29 -8.15 11.71
CA ARG A 42 6.51 -8.91 11.45
C ARG A 42 7.71 -7.97 11.35
N THR A 43 8.84 -8.36 11.93
CA THR A 43 10.09 -7.59 11.78
C THR A 43 10.56 -7.63 10.31
N VAL A 44 10.71 -6.46 9.70
CA VAL A 44 11.32 -6.26 8.39
C VAL A 44 12.75 -5.77 8.60
N VAL A 45 13.72 -6.49 8.06
CA VAL A 45 15.15 -6.20 8.27
C VAL A 45 15.80 -5.58 7.04
N ASP A 46 15.13 -5.61 5.90
CA ASP A 46 15.57 -4.92 4.68
C ASP A 46 14.38 -4.53 3.81
N VAL A 47 14.52 -3.44 3.06
CA VAL A 47 13.56 -2.95 2.08
C VAL A 47 14.28 -2.40 0.86
N ALA A 48 13.79 -2.75 -0.32
CA ALA A 48 14.24 -2.23 -1.60
C ALA A 48 13.05 -1.59 -2.32
N LEU A 49 13.19 -0.31 -2.68
CA LEU A 49 12.19 0.39 -3.50
C LEU A 49 12.16 -0.21 -4.90
N LEU A 50 10.96 -0.38 -5.45
CA LEU A 50 10.69 -0.85 -6.79
C LEU A 50 10.16 0.30 -7.66
N PRO A 51 10.16 0.17 -9.00
CA PRO A 51 9.45 1.11 -9.86
C PRO A 51 7.98 1.23 -9.46
N ASN A 52 7.47 2.46 -9.46
CA ASN A 52 6.09 2.74 -9.09
C ASN A 52 5.09 2.47 -10.23
N GLU A 53 5.59 2.20 -11.43
CA GLU A 53 4.77 1.91 -12.60
C GLU A 53 4.85 0.41 -12.90
N LEU A 54 3.71 -0.24 -13.04
CA LEU A 54 3.64 -1.55 -13.65
C LEU A 54 3.85 -1.41 -15.16
N ALA A 55 4.53 -2.37 -15.75
CA ALA A 55 4.69 -2.37 -17.19
C ALA A 55 3.31 -2.35 -17.85
N PRO A 56 3.05 -1.46 -18.83
CA PRO A 56 1.78 -1.43 -19.52
C PRO A 56 1.51 -2.81 -20.14
N GLY A 57 0.31 -3.33 -19.91
CA GLY A 57 -0.19 -4.49 -20.63
C GLY A 57 -0.27 -4.17 -22.14
N ASP A 58 -0.57 -5.17 -22.97
CA ASP A 58 -0.70 -5.02 -24.43
C ASP A 58 -1.91 -4.16 -24.88
N THR A 59 -2.56 -3.44 -23.97
CA THR A 59 -3.70 -2.56 -24.23
C THR A 59 -3.34 -1.12 -23.82
N GLU A 60 -4.02 -0.13 -24.46
CA GLU A 60 -3.87 1.32 -24.20
C GLU A 60 -4.27 1.77 -22.78
N GLU A 61 -4.20 0.87 -21.82
CA GLU A 61 -4.48 1.17 -20.42
C GLU A 61 -3.36 2.04 -19.83
N LYS A 62 -3.76 3.08 -19.10
CA LYS A 62 -2.83 3.91 -18.33
C LYS A 62 -2.00 3.01 -17.42
N ALA A 63 -0.67 3.13 -17.49
CA ALA A 63 0.22 2.48 -16.56
C ALA A 63 -0.25 2.79 -15.13
N GLU A 64 -0.55 1.73 -14.36
CA GLU A 64 -0.92 1.87 -12.96
C GLU A 64 0.26 2.46 -12.19
N ARG A 65 -0.01 3.49 -11.40
CA ARG A 65 0.99 4.16 -10.58
C ARG A 65 0.74 3.87 -9.12
N PHE A 66 1.68 3.18 -8.51
CA PHE A 66 1.76 3.05 -7.06
C PHE A 66 2.38 4.30 -6.42
N ASP A 67 1.98 4.62 -5.19
CA ASP A 67 2.61 5.72 -4.47
C ASP A 67 4.01 5.34 -4.01
N VAL A 68 4.14 4.25 -3.25
CA VAL A 68 5.43 3.68 -2.86
C VAL A 68 5.37 2.17 -3.02
N ASN A 69 6.11 1.64 -3.98
CA ASN A 69 6.23 0.20 -4.22
C ASN A 69 7.58 -0.30 -3.72
N CYS A 70 7.58 -1.38 -2.95
CA CYS A 70 8.82 -1.94 -2.42
C CYS A 70 8.76 -3.46 -2.24
N LYS A 71 9.94 -4.05 -2.11
CA LYS A 71 10.14 -5.46 -1.79
C LYS A 71 10.86 -5.55 -0.45
N ILE A 72 10.41 -6.44 0.42
CA ILE A 72 11.02 -6.66 1.73
C ILE A 72 11.86 -7.94 1.76
N ASP A 73 12.56 -8.17 2.85
CA ASP A 73 13.61 -9.18 3.03
C ASP A 73 13.20 -10.62 2.70
N ASP A 74 11.94 -11.01 2.91
CA ASP A 74 11.44 -12.34 2.53
C ASP A 74 10.96 -12.46 1.07
N GLY A 75 11.12 -11.39 0.31
CA GLY A 75 10.67 -11.31 -1.08
C GLY A 75 9.24 -10.82 -1.25
N SER A 76 8.49 -10.59 -0.19
CA SER A 76 7.14 -10.02 -0.26
C SER A 76 7.13 -8.65 -0.90
N GLN A 77 6.10 -8.36 -1.67
CA GLN A 77 5.89 -7.05 -2.29
C GLN A 77 4.91 -6.23 -1.47
N VAL A 78 5.22 -4.97 -1.29
CA VAL A 78 4.41 -4.04 -0.48
C VAL A 78 4.16 -2.78 -1.30
N ASN A 79 2.90 -2.45 -1.51
CA ASN A 79 2.48 -1.14 -1.99
C ASN A 79 1.91 -0.31 -0.84
N LEU A 80 2.39 0.92 -0.70
CA LEU A 80 1.88 1.89 0.26
C LEU A 80 1.23 3.03 -0.50
N GLU A 81 0.00 3.35 -0.15
CA GLU A 81 -0.83 4.40 -0.74
C GLU A 81 -1.28 5.41 0.31
N MET A 82 -1.30 6.69 -0.05
CA MET A 82 -1.91 7.74 0.76
C MET A 82 -3.25 8.15 0.17
N GLN A 83 -4.28 8.11 0.99
CA GLN A 83 -5.61 8.58 0.62
C GLN A 83 -6.02 9.74 1.54
N ALA A 84 -5.72 10.95 1.12
CA ALA A 84 -6.18 12.15 1.79
C ALA A 84 -7.62 12.47 1.34
N SER A 85 -8.54 12.65 2.28
CA SER A 85 -9.89 13.11 1.98
C SER A 85 -9.88 14.62 1.76
N HIS A 86 -10.14 15.04 0.54
CA HIS A 86 -10.41 16.45 0.23
C HIS A 86 -11.88 16.71 -0.16
N MET A 87 -12.74 15.69 -0.19
CA MET A 87 -14.13 15.83 -0.62
C MET A 87 -15.08 15.16 0.39
N VAL A 88 -15.90 15.97 1.03
CA VAL A 88 -16.79 15.59 2.13
C VAL A 88 -18.19 15.17 1.65
N GLU A 89 -18.53 15.38 0.37
CA GLU A 89 -19.94 15.35 -0.07
C GLU A 89 -20.48 13.98 -0.50
N ASP A 90 -19.64 12.96 -0.67
CA ASP A 90 -20.12 11.60 -1.02
C ASP A 90 -19.26 10.51 -0.37
N LEU A 91 -19.34 10.41 0.95
CA LEU A 91 -18.56 9.45 1.74
C LEU A 91 -18.80 8.00 1.32
N ASP A 92 -20.03 7.63 1.03
CA ASP A 92 -20.37 6.26 0.62
C ASP A 92 -19.76 5.89 -0.73
N GLY A 93 -19.76 6.79 -1.70
CA GLY A 93 -19.15 6.58 -3.01
C GLY A 93 -17.64 6.48 -2.94
N GLN A 94 -16.99 7.34 -2.15
CA GLN A 94 -15.55 7.32 -1.95
C GLN A 94 -15.08 6.05 -1.24
N TYR A 95 -15.75 5.59 -0.20
CA TYR A 95 -15.38 4.36 0.51
C TYR A 95 -15.49 3.12 -0.37
N ARG A 96 -16.53 3.00 -1.17
CA ARG A 96 -16.66 1.91 -2.14
C ARG A 96 -15.52 1.93 -3.15
N ASN A 97 -15.18 3.11 -3.63
CA ASN A 97 -14.09 3.31 -4.58
C ASN A 97 -12.73 2.95 -3.96
N LEU A 98 -12.46 3.37 -2.71
CA LEU A 98 -11.24 3.06 -1.99
C LEU A 98 -11.04 1.56 -1.80
N LYS A 99 -12.05 0.85 -1.28
CA LYS A 99 -11.98 -0.60 -1.08
C LYS A 99 -11.75 -1.33 -2.40
N GLY A 100 -12.50 -0.95 -3.45
CA GLY A 100 -12.33 -1.49 -4.79
C GLY A 100 -10.93 -1.20 -5.37
N LYS A 101 -10.46 0.04 -5.25
CA LYS A 101 -9.11 0.44 -5.67
C LYS A 101 -8.03 -0.39 -4.95
N SER A 102 -8.14 -0.53 -3.64
CA SER A 102 -7.15 -1.27 -2.85
C SER A 102 -7.13 -2.77 -3.20
N ILE A 103 -8.29 -3.38 -3.45
CA ILE A 103 -8.39 -4.77 -3.92
C ILE A 103 -7.77 -4.89 -5.32
N TYR A 104 -8.10 -3.97 -6.23
CA TYR A 104 -7.56 -3.97 -7.58
C TYR A 104 -6.02 -3.89 -7.56
N TYR A 105 -5.45 -2.93 -6.85
CA TYR A 105 -4.00 -2.79 -6.74
C TYR A 105 -3.32 -4.01 -6.09
N LEU A 106 -3.92 -4.59 -5.06
CA LEU A 106 -3.40 -5.81 -4.45
C LEU A 106 -3.37 -6.98 -5.43
N THR A 107 -4.46 -7.18 -6.18
CA THR A 107 -4.55 -8.28 -7.14
C THR A 107 -3.58 -8.09 -8.30
N ASP A 108 -3.43 -6.87 -8.79
CA ASP A 108 -2.47 -6.53 -9.83
C ASP A 108 -1.03 -6.69 -9.35
N LEU A 109 -0.69 -6.18 -8.18
CA LEU A 109 0.61 -6.38 -7.55
C LEU A 109 0.96 -7.88 -7.41
N HIS A 110 -0.02 -8.71 -7.03
CA HIS A 110 0.19 -10.15 -6.85
C HIS A 110 0.31 -10.89 -8.18
N SER A 111 -0.54 -10.57 -9.14
CA SER A 111 -0.58 -11.23 -10.44
C SER A 111 0.58 -10.85 -11.36
N SER A 112 1.22 -9.70 -11.14
CA SER A 112 2.39 -9.25 -11.91
C SER A 112 3.69 -9.98 -11.57
N GLN A 113 3.75 -10.73 -10.47
CA GLN A 113 4.96 -11.41 -10.01
C GLN A 113 5.49 -12.52 -10.95
N PRO A 114 4.65 -13.37 -11.57
CA PRO A 114 5.17 -14.45 -12.39
C PRO A 114 5.69 -13.94 -13.73
N ALA A 115 6.89 -14.38 -14.12
CA ALA A 115 7.34 -14.21 -15.49
C ALA A 115 6.37 -14.91 -16.45
N LYS A 116 6.14 -14.30 -17.63
CA LYS A 116 5.28 -14.88 -18.68
C LYS A 116 5.66 -16.36 -18.91
N GLY A 117 4.70 -17.25 -18.78
CA GLY A 117 4.89 -18.71 -18.98
C GLY A 117 5.24 -19.51 -17.72
N LEU A 118 5.47 -18.88 -16.59
CA LEU A 118 5.70 -19.59 -15.32
C LEU A 118 4.37 -20.06 -14.72
N ARG A 119 4.17 -21.40 -14.61
CA ARG A 119 2.97 -22.00 -14.03
C ARG A 119 3.13 -22.47 -12.58
N ARG A 120 4.05 -21.81 -11.84
CA ARG A 120 4.40 -22.18 -10.46
C ARG A 120 3.82 -21.15 -9.50
N TYR A 121 2.52 -21.21 -9.26
CA TYR A 121 1.79 -20.31 -8.35
C TYR A 121 2.20 -20.50 -6.88
N ASP A 122 2.75 -21.66 -6.54
CA ASP A 122 3.33 -21.98 -5.22
C ASP A 122 4.61 -21.20 -4.88
N ARG A 123 5.16 -20.46 -5.85
CA ARG A 123 6.37 -19.64 -5.68
C ARG A 123 6.10 -18.13 -5.65
N LEU A 124 4.83 -17.74 -5.70
CA LEU A 124 4.50 -16.33 -5.56
C LEU A 124 4.78 -15.85 -4.13
N SER A 125 5.47 -14.74 -4.02
CA SER A 125 5.69 -14.08 -2.74
C SER A 125 4.39 -13.42 -2.24
N ARG A 126 4.30 -13.16 -0.94
CA ARG A 126 3.17 -12.40 -0.39
C ARG A 126 3.10 -11.01 -1.00
N SER A 127 1.89 -10.50 -1.08
CA SER A 127 1.62 -9.12 -1.49
C SER A 127 0.81 -8.42 -0.41
N TYR A 128 1.23 -7.19 -0.11
CA TYR A 128 0.58 -6.32 0.86
C TYR A 128 0.19 -5.02 0.19
N GLN A 129 -1.08 -4.66 0.29
CA GLN A 129 -1.58 -3.33 -0.04
C GLN A 129 -1.88 -2.61 1.27
N ILE A 130 -1.16 -1.55 1.56
CA ILE A 130 -1.30 -0.72 2.76
C ILE A 130 -1.80 0.64 2.33
N THR A 131 -2.97 1.03 2.81
CA THR A 131 -3.59 2.31 2.48
C THR A 131 -3.69 3.18 3.72
N PHE A 132 -2.98 4.30 3.74
CA PHE A 132 -3.08 5.30 4.79
C PHE A 132 -4.24 6.25 4.49
N CYS A 133 -5.14 6.40 5.45
CA CYS A 133 -6.31 7.27 5.29
C CYS A 133 -6.28 8.41 6.30
N SER A 134 -6.55 9.63 5.86
CA SER A 134 -6.70 10.78 6.76
C SER A 134 -8.10 10.84 7.41
N TYR A 135 -8.90 9.81 7.25
CA TYR A 135 -10.26 9.70 7.74
C TYR A 135 -10.59 8.25 8.16
N THR A 136 -11.65 8.09 8.94
CA THR A 136 -12.11 6.77 9.39
C THR A 136 -12.78 6.02 8.24
N VAL A 137 -12.22 4.88 7.84
CA VAL A 137 -12.77 4.02 6.77
C VAL A 137 -13.80 3.03 7.31
N PHE A 138 -13.62 2.57 8.54
CA PHE A 138 -14.47 1.56 9.18
C PHE A 138 -14.96 2.08 10.53
N SER A 139 -16.22 2.55 10.58
CA SER A 139 -16.81 3.14 11.80
C SER A 139 -16.90 2.16 12.96
N ASP A 140 -17.04 0.87 12.65
CA ASP A 140 -17.26 -0.19 13.64
C ASP A 140 -15.96 -0.93 14.02
N MET A 141 -14.82 -0.49 13.49
CA MET A 141 -13.50 -1.03 13.78
C MET A 141 -12.61 0.07 14.35
N PRO A 142 -12.44 0.16 15.67
CA PRO A 142 -11.76 1.29 16.32
C PRO A 142 -10.23 1.26 16.23
N ASP A 143 -9.65 0.18 15.72
CA ASP A 143 -8.21 0.03 15.62
C ASP A 143 -7.61 0.98 14.58
N TYR A 144 -6.39 1.46 14.85
CA TYR A 144 -5.65 2.30 13.91
C TYR A 144 -5.19 1.55 12.65
N VAL A 145 -5.07 0.22 12.74
CA VAL A 145 -4.72 -0.65 11.63
C VAL A 145 -5.77 -1.76 11.53
N ASN A 146 -6.49 -1.77 10.41
CA ASN A 146 -7.48 -2.80 10.12
C ASN A 146 -6.93 -3.70 9.00
N SER A 147 -6.59 -4.94 9.33
CA SER A 147 -5.98 -5.91 8.41
C SER A 147 -6.97 -6.95 7.94
N PHE A 148 -6.88 -7.29 6.66
CA PHE A 148 -7.76 -8.27 5.99
C PHE A 148 -6.92 -9.29 5.24
N SER A 149 -7.36 -10.56 5.28
CA SER A 149 -6.76 -11.70 4.58
C SER A 149 -7.85 -12.64 4.08
N LEU A 150 -7.49 -13.59 3.22
CA LEU A 150 -8.43 -14.59 2.72
C LEU A 150 -8.75 -15.63 3.80
N ARG A 151 -10.01 -15.72 4.21
CA ARG A 151 -10.48 -16.61 5.25
C ARG A 151 -11.79 -17.28 4.87
N HIS A 152 -12.05 -18.43 5.49
CA HIS A 152 -13.32 -19.12 5.37
C HIS A 152 -14.43 -18.28 6.06
N ASP A 153 -15.50 -18.01 5.34
CA ASP A 153 -16.55 -17.05 5.76
C ASP A 153 -17.23 -17.43 7.09
N THR A 154 -17.38 -18.72 7.37
CA THR A 154 -18.09 -19.18 8.58
C THR A 154 -17.14 -19.44 9.75
N THR A 155 -15.99 -20.07 9.51
CA THR A 155 -15.07 -20.48 10.59
C THR A 155 -13.99 -19.45 10.90
N GLY A 156 -13.74 -18.50 10.00
CA GLY A 156 -12.63 -17.56 10.09
C GLY A 156 -11.25 -18.21 9.83
N GLU A 157 -11.21 -19.50 9.45
CA GLU A 157 -9.95 -20.18 9.16
C GLU A 157 -9.22 -19.53 7.98
N LEU A 158 -7.91 -19.33 8.12
CA LEU A 158 -7.07 -18.71 7.10
C LEU A 158 -6.95 -19.64 5.90
N LEU A 159 -7.43 -19.20 4.73
CA LEU A 159 -7.21 -19.90 3.47
C LEU A 159 -5.78 -19.70 2.96
N SER A 160 -5.30 -18.45 2.99
CA SER A 160 -3.99 -18.09 2.50
C SER A 160 -3.57 -16.72 3.05
N ASP A 161 -2.28 -16.55 3.32
CA ASP A 161 -1.61 -15.28 3.63
C ASP A 161 -0.90 -14.68 2.41
N ALA A 162 -1.19 -15.18 1.21
CA ALA A 162 -0.54 -14.72 -0.02
C ALA A 162 -0.89 -13.27 -0.39
N ILE A 163 -2.12 -12.83 -0.06
CA ILE A 163 -2.57 -11.46 -0.30
C ILE A 163 -3.17 -10.86 0.97
N ASN A 164 -2.81 -9.61 1.27
CA ASN A 164 -3.18 -8.93 2.50
C ASN A 164 -3.48 -7.46 2.23
N LEU A 165 -4.54 -6.94 2.85
CA LEU A 165 -4.91 -5.54 2.86
C LEU A 165 -4.73 -4.97 4.26
N ALA A 166 -4.29 -3.71 4.36
CA ALA A 166 -4.31 -2.93 5.60
C ALA A 166 -4.79 -1.49 5.31
N PHE A 167 -5.59 -0.98 6.22
CA PHE A 167 -6.10 0.39 6.20
C PHE A 167 -5.85 1.05 7.54
#